data_d9bb04557ca770a5523a5c205041107c
#
_entry.id   d9bb04557ca770a5523a5c205041107c
#
_cell.length_a   1.000
_cell.length_b   1.000
_cell.length_c   1.000
_cell.angle_alpha   90.00
_cell.angle_beta   90.00
_cell.angle_gamma   90.00
#
_symmetry.space_group_name_H-M   'P 1'
#
loop_
_entity.id
_entity.type
_entity.pdbx_description
1 polymer ?
#
loop_
_entity_poly.entity_id
_entity_poly.type
_entity_poly.pdbx_seq_one_letter_code
_entity_poly.pdbx_strand_id
1 'polypeptide(L)'
;MVEHVVFRGWPHCRRLTNGTVDLIVTTDVGPRVVRYGFEGKENVLCEVRDEDGITGGGTWHTFGGHRLWHSPEASPRTYQADNAPVPFEEAEGLIRLEPAFETATGIQKELDVSLDSTGTGVTITHRLTNRGLWPVRLAVWAVTVMASGGVEIIPQTRVDTGLLPNRCIALWPYARMDDARVHWGDRFVVLHQDPAAKSPFKLGLTNEAGWAAYFNKHSAFVKRFPFVPGETYPDFGVNYETYTADFMLEMETLSPLRTLQPGEAMEHVESWHLIPDVSYPGGSEDDLAAVLTDCCHIDLSQPGQVI
;
A
#
# COMPACT_ATOMS: atom_id res chain seq x y z
N MET A 1 -22.02 -6.58 3.35
CA MET A 1 -22.77 -5.88 4.44
C MET A 1 -21.85 -4.90 5.10
N VAL A 2 -22.33 -3.69 5.44
CA VAL A 2 -21.56 -2.69 6.20
C VAL A 2 -22.11 -2.63 7.62
N GLU A 3 -21.25 -2.68 8.62
CA GLU A 3 -21.63 -2.71 10.04
C GLU A 3 -20.86 -1.62 10.80
N HIS A 4 -21.50 -1.00 11.79
CA HIS A 4 -20.83 -0.14 12.75
C HIS A 4 -20.15 -1.00 13.82
N VAL A 5 -18.85 -0.77 14.03
CA VAL A 5 -18.06 -1.52 15.02
C VAL A 5 -17.14 -0.57 15.81
N VAL A 6 -16.74 -1.01 17.00
CA VAL A 6 -15.62 -0.41 17.75
C VAL A 6 -14.37 -1.21 17.44
N PHE A 7 -13.30 -0.56 17.04
CA PHE A 7 -12.05 -1.24 16.73
C PHE A 7 -10.84 -0.44 17.23
N ARG A 8 -9.93 -1.08 17.95
CA ARG A 8 -8.70 -0.49 18.48
C ARG A 8 -8.92 0.87 19.20
N GLY A 9 -9.98 0.98 20.01
CA GLY A 9 -10.32 2.21 20.75
C GLY A 9 -11.02 3.29 19.94
N TRP A 10 -11.16 3.15 18.62
CA TRP A 10 -11.98 4.03 17.78
C TRP A 10 -13.44 3.55 17.77
N PRO A 11 -14.38 4.37 18.24
CA PRO A 11 -15.78 3.99 18.37
C PRO A 11 -16.56 4.00 17.04
N HIS A 12 -16.11 4.75 16.02
CA HIS A 12 -16.86 4.98 14.79
C HIS A 12 -16.22 4.29 13.59
N CYS A 13 -15.89 3.00 13.72
CA CYS A 13 -15.39 2.22 12.60
C CYS A 13 -16.54 1.61 11.78
N ARG A 14 -16.22 1.30 10.50
CA ARG A 14 -17.12 0.61 9.59
C ARG A 14 -16.46 -0.68 9.12
N ARG A 15 -17.17 -1.79 9.31
CA ARG A 15 -16.74 -3.12 8.89
C ARG A 15 -17.51 -3.54 7.66
N LEU A 16 -16.77 -3.88 6.59
CA LEU A 16 -17.32 -4.59 5.42
C LEU A 16 -16.99 -6.07 5.57
N THR A 17 -17.95 -6.94 5.37
CA THR A 17 -17.73 -8.38 5.33
C THR A 17 -18.60 -9.06 4.29
N ASN A 18 -18.07 -10.13 3.70
CA ASN A 18 -18.78 -11.03 2.79
C ASN A 18 -18.79 -12.48 3.31
N GLY A 19 -18.40 -12.71 4.59
CA GLY A 19 -18.33 -14.01 5.23
C GLY A 19 -17.03 -14.77 4.98
N THR A 20 -16.17 -14.32 4.04
CA THR A 20 -14.83 -14.89 3.79
C THR A 20 -13.75 -14.04 4.45
N VAL A 21 -13.82 -12.74 4.23
CA VAL A 21 -12.91 -11.74 4.78
C VAL A 21 -13.69 -10.58 5.40
N ASP A 22 -13.01 -9.83 6.23
CA ASP A 22 -13.48 -8.56 6.72
C ASP A 22 -12.45 -7.44 6.55
N LEU A 23 -12.96 -6.27 6.21
CA LEU A 23 -12.26 -4.99 6.20
C LEU A 23 -12.83 -4.08 7.27
N ILE A 24 -11.97 -3.29 7.92
CA ILE A 24 -12.42 -2.21 8.79
C ILE A 24 -11.75 -0.92 8.37
N VAL A 25 -12.56 0.11 8.13
CA VAL A 25 -12.11 1.49 8.02
C VAL A 25 -12.47 2.25 9.29
N THR A 26 -11.63 3.19 9.71
CA THR A 26 -11.99 4.12 10.79
C THR A 26 -12.49 5.43 10.20
N THR A 27 -13.50 6.02 10.83
CA THR A 27 -14.00 7.37 10.53
C THR A 27 -13.65 8.36 11.63
N ASP A 28 -12.87 7.94 12.62
CA ASP A 28 -12.36 8.80 13.68
C ASP A 28 -11.09 9.56 13.27
N VAL A 29 -10.30 8.96 12.36
CA VAL A 29 -9.05 9.50 11.78
C VAL A 29 -8.88 9.02 10.35
N GLY A 30 -8.02 9.65 9.54
CA GLY A 30 -7.68 9.15 8.21
C GLY A 30 -7.98 10.08 7.05
N PRO A 31 -8.18 9.52 5.84
CA PRO A 31 -8.83 8.22 5.51
C PRO A 31 -7.91 7.01 5.68
N ARG A 32 -8.41 5.93 6.32
CA ARG A 32 -7.60 4.73 6.62
C ARG A 32 -8.40 3.43 6.57
N VAL A 33 -7.77 2.36 6.03
CA VAL A 33 -8.17 0.98 6.28
C VAL A 33 -7.31 0.45 7.43
N VAL A 34 -7.91 0.03 8.53
CA VAL A 34 -7.17 -0.38 9.74
C VAL A 34 -7.17 -1.89 9.97
N ARG A 35 -7.97 -2.62 9.21
CA ARG A 35 -8.00 -4.08 9.23
C ARG A 35 -8.32 -4.62 7.84
N TYR A 36 -7.65 -5.70 7.47
CA TYR A 36 -8.02 -6.63 6.43
C TYR A 36 -7.56 -8.03 6.84
N GLY A 37 -8.43 -9.03 6.70
CA GLY A 37 -8.11 -10.39 7.12
C GLY A 37 -9.23 -11.37 6.83
N PHE A 38 -8.94 -12.66 6.91
CA PHE A 38 -9.98 -13.69 6.93
C PHE A 38 -10.87 -13.48 8.15
N GLU A 39 -12.17 -13.74 8.00
CA GLU A 39 -13.14 -13.54 9.09
C GLU A 39 -12.77 -14.38 10.32
N GLY A 40 -12.68 -13.73 11.48
CA GLY A 40 -12.27 -14.36 12.74
C GLY A 40 -10.80 -14.75 12.84
N LYS A 41 -9.95 -14.32 11.87
CA LYS A 41 -8.51 -14.54 11.90
C LYS A 41 -7.76 -13.23 12.17
N GLU A 42 -6.43 -13.32 12.17
CA GLU A 42 -5.54 -12.19 12.42
C GLU A 42 -5.63 -11.11 11.34
N ASN A 43 -5.35 -9.87 11.74
CA ASN A 43 -5.17 -8.76 10.81
C ASN A 43 -3.85 -8.93 10.05
N VAL A 44 -3.88 -8.81 8.72
CA VAL A 44 -2.64 -8.83 7.91
C VAL A 44 -1.95 -7.47 7.90
N LEU A 45 -2.68 -6.40 8.25
CA LEU A 45 -2.14 -5.06 8.38
C LEU A 45 -1.52 -4.85 9.77
N CYS A 46 -0.54 -3.97 9.85
CA CYS A 46 0.11 -3.60 11.09
C CYS A 46 -0.85 -2.83 12.02
N GLU A 47 -0.80 -3.16 13.30
CA GLU A 47 -1.50 -2.46 14.38
C GLU A 47 -0.46 -1.79 15.29
N VAL A 48 -0.43 -0.47 15.33
CA VAL A 48 0.43 0.30 16.24
C VAL A 48 -0.35 0.53 17.52
N ARG A 49 -0.21 -0.39 18.47
CA ARG A 49 -1.06 -0.44 19.69
C ARG A 49 -0.95 0.79 20.57
N ASP A 50 0.23 1.41 20.63
CA ASP A 50 0.44 2.62 21.44
C ASP A 50 -0.30 3.84 20.87
N GLU A 51 -0.84 3.72 19.65
CA GLU A 51 -1.62 4.75 18.97
C GLU A 51 -3.13 4.42 18.91
N ASP A 52 -3.57 3.35 19.57
CA ASP A 52 -4.96 2.93 19.60
C ASP A 52 -5.89 4.00 20.21
N GLY A 53 -6.95 4.36 19.49
CA GLY A 53 -7.94 5.33 19.92
C GLY A 53 -7.48 6.78 19.96
N ILE A 54 -6.24 7.09 19.53
CA ILE A 54 -5.78 8.49 19.44
C ILE A 54 -6.60 9.23 18.39
N THR A 55 -7.04 10.43 18.74
CA THR A 55 -7.73 11.38 17.87
C THR A 55 -7.33 12.80 18.22
N GLY A 56 -7.48 13.72 17.28
CA GLY A 56 -7.18 15.14 17.49
C GLY A 56 -5.68 15.44 17.60
N GLY A 57 -5.36 16.69 17.89
CA GLY A 57 -3.99 17.18 17.96
C GLY A 57 -3.33 17.38 16.59
N GLY A 58 -2.12 17.93 16.61
CA GLY A 58 -1.35 18.25 15.40
C GLY A 58 -0.12 17.35 15.14
N THR A 59 0.04 16.31 15.96
CA THR A 59 1.12 15.34 15.78
C THR A 59 0.71 14.29 14.76
N TRP A 60 1.56 14.04 13.79
CA TRP A 60 1.36 12.93 12.86
C TRP A 60 1.58 11.58 13.56
N HIS A 61 0.76 10.59 13.22
CA HIS A 61 0.81 9.23 13.73
C HIS A 61 0.82 8.21 12.58
N THR A 62 1.55 7.11 12.75
CA THR A 62 1.55 6.01 11.78
C THR A 62 0.21 5.28 11.76
N PHE A 63 -0.39 5.02 12.94
CA PHE A 63 -1.60 4.24 13.17
C PHE A 63 -1.57 2.81 12.62
N GLY A 64 -0.69 2.51 11.66
CA GLY A 64 -0.70 1.29 10.88
C GLY A 64 -1.79 1.27 9.80
N GLY A 65 -2.11 0.08 9.29
CA GLY A 65 -3.13 -0.07 8.26
C GLY A 65 -2.72 0.49 6.90
N HIS A 66 -3.68 1.00 6.14
CA HIS A 66 -3.45 1.60 4.83
C HIS A 66 -3.85 3.07 4.82
N ARG A 67 -3.01 3.92 4.21
CA ARG A 67 -3.20 5.37 4.14
C ARG A 67 -2.90 5.92 2.76
N LEU A 68 -3.44 7.10 2.48
CA LEU A 68 -3.19 7.88 1.27
C LEU A 68 -2.30 9.07 1.58
N TRP A 69 -1.16 9.13 0.89
CA TRP A 69 -0.24 10.25 0.87
C TRP A 69 -0.11 10.82 -0.54
N HIS A 70 0.71 11.84 -0.71
CA HIS A 70 1.15 12.34 -2.01
C HIS A 70 2.66 12.52 -2.07
N SER A 71 3.25 12.09 -3.17
CA SER A 71 4.67 12.21 -3.49
C SER A 71 4.93 13.47 -4.36
N PRO A 72 6.16 14.05 -4.36
CA PRO A 72 7.35 13.64 -3.62
C PRO A 72 7.27 13.90 -2.12
N GLU A 73 7.95 13.05 -1.34
CA GLU A 73 8.02 13.24 0.12
C GLU A 73 8.68 14.57 0.49
N ALA A 74 8.06 15.28 1.41
CA ALA A 74 8.59 16.54 1.93
C ALA A 74 8.01 16.88 3.31
N SER A 75 8.88 17.24 4.25
CA SER A 75 8.45 17.78 5.55
C SER A 75 8.20 19.29 5.45
N PRO A 76 7.13 19.83 6.06
CA PRO A 76 6.07 19.14 6.81
C PRO A 76 4.90 18.65 5.94
N ARG A 77 4.97 18.83 4.61
CA ARG A 77 3.86 18.62 3.68
C ARG A 77 3.29 17.19 3.75
N THR A 78 4.13 16.18 3.66
CA THR A 78 3.71 14.77 3.66
C THR A 78 3.13 14.36 5.02
N TYR A 79 3.65 14.92 6.09
CA TYR A 79 3.34 14.57 7.49
C TYR A 79 2.25 15.46 8.10
N GLN A 80 1.26 15.86 7.30
CA GLN A 80 0.08 16.52 7.84
C GLN A 80 -0.71 15.53 8.70
N ALA A 81 -1.08 15.97 9.91
CA ALA A 81 -1.87 15.13 10.81
C ALA A 81 -3.27 14.90 10.24
N ASP A 82 -3.69 13.65 10.19
CA ASP A 82 -5.00 13.18 9.73
C ASP A 82 -5.86 12.66 10.90
N ASN A 83 -5.77 13.33 12.05
CA ASN A 83 -6.33 12.91 13.32
C ASN A 83 -7.77 13.41 13.59
N ALA A 84 -8.43 13.96 12.59
CA ALA A 84 -9.80 14.48 12.67
C ALA A 84 -10.82 13.47 12.14
N PRO A 85 -12.09 13.54 12.59
CA PRO A 85 -13.16 12.71 12.07
C PRO A 85 -13.32 12.87 10.54
N VAL A 86 -13.59 11.75 9.88
CA VAL A 86 -13.69 11.64 8.43
C VAL A 86 -15.14 11.48 8.02
N PRO A 87 -15.74 12.41 7.27
CA PRO A 87 -17.00 12.21 6.57
C PRO A 87 -16.92 10.99 5.65
N PHE A 88 -18.03 10.26 5.53
CA PHE A 88 -18.09 9.06 4.73
C PHE A 88 -19.48 8.85 4.11
N GLU A 89 -19.50 8.10 3.03
CA GLU A 89 -20.72 7.60 2.39
C GLU A 89 -20.65 6.06 2.33
N GLU A 90 -21.81 5.42 2.51
CA GLU A 90 -21.93 3.96 2.45
C GLU A 90 -22.83 3.55 1.29
N ALA A 91 -22.41 2.53 0.56
CA ALA A 91 -23.22 1.79 -0.41
C ALA A 91 -22.98 0.28 -0.21
N GLU A 92 -23.70 -0.55 -0.94
CA GLU A 92 -23.51 -1.99 -0.85
C GLU A 92 -22.08 -2.39 -1.25
N GLY A 93 -21.32 -2.93 -0.31
CA GLY A 93 -19.91 -3.35 -0.52
C GLY A 93 -18.91 -2.21 -0.72
N LEU A 94 -19.31 -0.95 -0.50
CA LEU A 94 -18.46 0.23 -0.72
C LEU A 94 -18.55 1.21 0.46
N ILE A 95 -17.41 1.75 0.86
CA ILE A 95 -17.32 2.93 1.73
C ILE A 95 -16.42 3.96 1.05
N ARG A 96 -16.94 5.18 0.93
CA ARG A 96 -16.17 6.35 0.51
C ARG A 96 -15.81 7.18 1.73
N LEU A 97 -14.53 7.50 1.88
CA LEU A 97 -13.99 8.35 2.93
C LEU A 97 -13.50 9.67 2.30
N GLU A 98 -14.04 10.80 2.76
CA GLU A 98 -13.70 12.13 2.25
C GLU A 98 -13.42 13.07 3.41
N PRO A 99 -12.20 13.11 3.96
CA PRO A 99 -11.83 14.06 5.00
C PRO A 99 -11.88 15.50 4.48
N ALA A 100 -11.87 16.47 5.39
CA ALA A 100 -11.66 17.87 5.02
C ALA A 100 -10.33 18.02 4.27
N PHE A 101 -10.27 18.91 3.28
CA PHE A 101 -9.01 19.15 2.55
C PHE A 101 -7.92 19.68 3.48
N GLU A 102 -6.69 19.31 3.21
CA GLU A 102 -5.53 19.78 3.96
C GLU A 102 -5.26 21.25 3.66
N THR A 103 -5.55 22.13 4.59
CA THR A 103 -5.39 23.58 4.40
C THR A 103 -3.94 24.00 4.15
N ALA A 104 -2.97 23.27 4.70
CA ALA A 104 -1.55 23.55 4.54
C ALA A 104 -1.02 23.18 3.14
N THR A 105 -1.59 22.19 2.49
CA THR A 105 -1.18 21.71 1.17
C THR A 105 -2.13 22.10 0.05
N GLY A 106 -3.38 22.40 0.39
CA GLY A 106 -4.46 22.59 -0.58
C GLY A 106 -4.94 21.30 -1.24
N ILE A 107 -4.59 20.13 -0.71
CA ILE A 107 -4.94 18.83 -1.29
C ILE A 107 -6.13 18.21 -0.56
N GLN A 108 -7.14 17.79 -1.32
CA GLN A 108 -8.23 16.92 -0.88
C GLN A 108 -7.82 15.47 -1.12
N LYS A 109 -7.89 14.65 -0.10
CA LYS A 109 -7.71 13.20 -0.17
C LYS A 109 -9.06 12.52 -0.13
N GLU A 110 -9.25 11.48 -0.94
CA GLU A 110 -10.45 10.63 -0.90
C GLU A 110 -10.02 9.18 -1.07
N LEU A 111 -10.74 8.28 -0.40
CA LEU A 111 -10.49 6.85 -0.44
C LEU A 111 -11.81 6.10 -0.62
N ASP A 112 -11.98 5.43 -1.76
CA ASP A 112 -13.08 4.50 -1.98
C ASP A 112 -12.59 3.08 -1.69
N VAL A 113 -13.26 2.38 -0.77
CA VAL A 113 -12.93 1.03 -0.33
C VAL A 113 -14.06 0.11 -0.70
N SER A 114 -13.83 -0.82 -1.63
CA SER A 114 -14.82 -1.77 -2.11
C SER A 114 -14.40 -3.20 -1.81
N LEU A 115 -15.32 -3.99 -1.26
CA LEU A 115 -15.16 -5.42 -1.00
C LEU A 115 -16.02 -6.20 -1.99
N ASP A 116 -15.43 -7.16 -2.69
CA ASP A 116 -16.14 -8.07 -3.57
C ASP A 116 -17.22 -8.86 -2.80
N SER A 117 -18.34 -9.17 -3.44
CA SER A 117 -19.45 -9.92 -2.83
C SER A 117 -19.07 -11.34 -2.41
N THR A 118 -18.00 -11.90 -2.98
CA THR A 118 -17.47 -13.23 -2.68
C THR A 118 -15.94 -13.23 -2.77
N GLY A 119 -15.30 -14.22 -2.14
CA GLY A 119 -13.84 -14.35 -2.17
C GLY A 119 -13.13 -13.33 -1.28
N THR A 120 -11.94 -12.92 -1.68
CA THR A 120 -11.08 -12.04 -0.87
C THR A 120 -10.78 -10.69 -1.54
N GLY A 121 -11.32 -10.44 -2.73
CA GLY A 121 -11.01 -9.27 -3.55
C GLY A 121 -11.45 -7.96 -2.90
N VAL A 122 -10.54 -6.99 -2.87
CA VAL A 122 -10.75 -5.61 -2.42
C VAL A 122 -10.21 -4.67 -3.47
N THR A 123 -10.97 -3.65 -3.81
CA THR A 123 -10.52 -2.55 -4.67
C THR A 123 -10.44 -1.27 -3.85
N ILE A 124 -9.29 -0.59 -3.91
CA ILE A 124 -9.08 0.71 -3.27
C ILE A 124 -8.82 1.74 -4.36
N THR A 125 -9.69 2.75 -4.46
CA THR A 125 -9.47 3.91 -5.32
C THR A 125 -9.03 5.10 -4.48
N HIS A 126 -7.82 5.56 -4.75
CA HIS A 126 -7.22 6.74 -4.12
C HIS A 126 -7.43 7.93 -5.04
N ARG A 127 -7.93 9.04 -4.50
CA ARG A 127 -8.10 10.28 -5.27
C ARG A 127 -7.45 11.45 -4.57
N LEU A 128 -6.69 12.23 -5.33
CA LEU A 128 -6.14 13.52 -4.91
C LEU A 128 -6.72 14.63 -5.77
N THR A 129 -7.31 15.64 -5.16
CA THR A 129 -7.85 16.84 -5.84
C THR A 129 -7.10 18.07 -5.39
N ASN A 130 -6.63 18.89 -6.32
CA ASN A 130 -6.05 20.20 -6.01
C ASN A 130 -7.17 21.19 -5.67
N ARG A 131 -7.33 21.53 -4.41
CA ARG A 131 -8.24 22.58 -3.89
C ARG A 131 -7.51 23.90 -3.63
N GLY A 132 -6.21 23.95 -3.93
CA GLY A 132 -5.39 25.15 -3.79
C GLY A 132 -5.63 26.15 -4.91
N LEU A 133 -4.87 27.27 -4.87
CA LEU A 133 -4.98 28.37 -5.83
C LEU A 133 -3.99 28.24 -7.01
N TRP A 134 -3.04 27.33 -6.94
CA TRP A 134 -1.94 27.21 -7.89
C TRP A 134 -1.83 25.77 -8.41
N PRO A 135 -1.31 25.59 -9.64
CA PRO A 135 -0.96 24.25 -10.11
C PRO A 135 0.02 23.57 -9.16
N VAL A 136 -0.19 22.28 -8.91
CA VAL A 136 0.70 21.45 -8.09
C VAL A 136 1.08 20.19 -8.84
N ARG A 137 2.39 19.83 -8.83
CA ARG A 137 2.89 18.58 -9.40
C ARG A 137 3.08 17.56 -8.29
N LEU A 138 2.37 16.45 -8.38
CA LEU A 138 2.39 15.39 -7.39
C LEU A 138 2.04 14.03 -8.01
N ALA A 139 2.23 12.97 -7.22
CA ALA A 139 1.72 11.63 -7.50
C ALA A 139 0.90 11.14 -6.30
N VAL A 140 -0.07 10.28 -6.55
CA VAL A 140 -0.71 9.49 -5.48
C VAL A 140 0.33 8.54 -4.91
N TRP A 141 0.40 8.48 -3.59
CA TRP A 141 1.28 7.58 -2.85
C TRP A 141 0.46 6.80 -1.83
N ALA A 142 0.20 5.53 -2.17
CA ALA A 142 -0.64 4.64 -1.40
C ALA A 142 0.24 3.70 -0.55
N VAL A 143 0.12 3.80 0.76
CA VAL A 143 1.01 3.13 1.72
C VAL A 143 0.24 2.09 2.52
N THR A 144 0.60 0.81 2.38
CA THR A 144 0.02 -0.30 3.14
C THR A 144 1.03 -0.84 4.12
N VAL A 145 0.76 -0.67 5.40
CA VAL A 145 1.63 -1.12 6.50
C VAL A 145 1.26 -2.54 6.89
N MET A 146 2.14 -3.48 6.63
CA MET A 146 1.94 -4.91 6.89
C MET A 146 2.40 -5.31 8.28
N ALA A 147 1.73 -6.29 8.87
CA ALA A 147 2.10 -6.87 10.15
C ALA A 147 3.51 -7.49 10.09
N SER A 148 4.26 -7.38 11.20
CA SER A 148 5.65 -7.83 11.27
C SER A 148 5.85 -9.34 11.09
N GLY A 149 7.06 -9.74 10.70
CA GLY A 149 7.52 -11.13 10.63
C GLY A 149 7.28 -11.82 9.29
N GLY A 150 6.89 -11.10 8.25
CA GLY A 150 6.65 -11.66 6.93
C GLY A 150 7.77 -11.43 5.92
N VAL A 151 7.53 -11.89 4.70
CA VAL A 151 8.46 -11.82 3.57
C VAL A 151 7.77 -11.22 2.37
N GLU A 152 8.32 -10.13 1.87
CA GLU A 152 7.82 -9.45 0.68
C GLU A 152 8.54 -9.93 -0.58
N ILE A 153 7.78 -10.09 -1.65
CA ILE A 153 8.26 -10.46 -2.98
C ILE A 153 7.87 -9.37 -3.96
N ILE A 154 8.88 -8.79 -4.61
CA ILE A 154 8.71 -7.73 -5.59
C ILE A 154 9.27 -8.21 -6.92
N PRO A 155 8.49 -8.28 -8.01
CA PRO A 155 9.00 -8.69 -9.30
C PRO A 155 9.95 -7.66 -9.89
N GLN A 156 11.03 -8.12 -10.51
CA GLN A 156 11.90 -7.29 -11.33
C GLN A 156 11.44 -7.26 -12.79
N THR A 157 11.57 -6.11 -13.44
CA THR A 157 11.35 -5.96 -14.88
C THR A 157 12.21 -6.93 -15.66
N ARG A 158 11.60 -7.65 -16.61
CA ARG A 158 12.24 -8.66 -17.47
C ARG A 158 12.11 -8.39 -18.96
N VAL A 159 11.55 -7.23 -19.31
CA VAL A 159 11.44 -6.83 -20.72
C VAL A 159 12.83 -6.63 -21.30
N ASP A 160 13.10 -7.28 -22.44
CA ASP A 160 14.35 -7.07 -23.17
C ASP A 160 14.27 -5.77 -23.99
N THR A 161 15.06 -4.80 -23.60
CA THR A 161 15.16 -3.49 -24.28
C THR A 161 16.29 -3.46 -25.32
N GLY A 162 17.06 -4.54 -25.44
CA GLY A 162 18.25 -4.63 -26.28
C GLY A 162 19.44 -3.85 -25.72
N LEU A 163 19.37 -2.53 -25.65
CA LEU A 163 20.53 -1.70 -25.31
C LEU A 163 20.32 -0.81 -24.06
N LEU A 164 19.10 -0.47 -23.72
CA LEU A 164 18.83 0.52 -22.68
C LEU A 164 18.53 -0.15 -21.33
N PRO A 165 18.98 0.45 -20.20
CA PRO A 165 18.63 -0.05 -18.88
C PRO A 165 17.13 0.15 -18.62
N ASN A 166 16.50 -0.81 -17.96
CA ASN A 166 15.08 -0.74 -17.56
C ASN A 166 14.82 -1.13 -16.10
N ARG A 167 15.87 -1.43 -15.34
CA ARG A 167 15.77 -1.68 -13.89
C ARG A 167 16.28 -0.48 -13.14
N CYS A 168 15.40 0.31 -12.56
CA CYS A 168 15.74 1.36 -11.62
C CYS A 168 15.66 0.78 -10.20
N ILE A 169 16.68 1.02 -9.39
CA ILE A 169 16.69 0.73 -7.96
C ILE A 169 17.12 2.02 -7.26
N ALA A 170 16.24 2.61 -6.48
CA ALA A 170 16.51 3.76 -5.63
C ALA A 170 16.73 3.30 -4.18
N LEU A 171 17.80 3.79 -3.54
CA LEU A 171 18.07 3.53 -2.13
C LEU A 171 18.07 4.84 -1.36
N TRP A 172 17.41 4.85 -0.21
CA TRP A 172 17.45 5.97 0.72
C TRP A 172 18.80 6.04 1.44
N PRO A 173 19.23 7.23 1.95
CA PRO A 173 20.56 7.42 2.51
C PRO A 173 20.92 6.49 3.69
N TYR A 174 19.91 5.96 4.37
CA TYR A 174 20.09 5.01 5.49
C TYR A 174 20.03 3.53 5.06
N ALA A 175 19.66 3.24 3.82
CA ALA A 175 19.58 1.87 3.31
C ALA A 175 20.97 1.40 2.85
N ARG A 176 21.32 0.18 3.20
CA ARG A 176 22.61 -0.43 2.83
C ARG A 176 22.39 -1.50 1.76
N MET A 177 23.26 -1.53 0.75
CA MET A 177 23.22 -2.58 -0.30
C MET A 177 23.46 -3.99 0.23
N ASP A 178 24.19 -4.10 1.35
CA ASP A 178 24.52 -5.36 2.02
C ASP A 178 23.61 -5.68 3.21
N ASP A 179 22.41 -5.10 3.25
CA ASP A 179 21.42 -5.40 4.29
C ASP A 179 20.98 -6.87 4.19
N ALA A 180 21.12 -7.61 5.29
CA ALA A 180 20.85 -9.04 5.33
C ALA A 180 19.38 -9.40 5.11
N ARG A 181 18.47 -8.43 5.24
CA ARG A 181 17.02 -8.63 5.02
C ARG A 181 16.66 -8.69 3.54
N VAL A 182 17.48 -8.10 2.66
CA VAL A 182 17.18 -8.05 1.22
C VAL A 182 17.98 -9.10 0.46
N HIS A 183 17.31 -9.84 -0.39
CA HIS A 183 17.92 -10.72 -1.39
C HIS A 183 17.64 -10.17 -2.80
N TRP A 184 18.73 -9.84 -3.49
CA TRP A 184 18.70 -9.31 -4.86
C TRP A 184 18.76 -10.47 -5.86
N GLY A 185 17.61 -10.94 -6.32
CA GLY A 185 17.50 -11.98 -7.34
C GLY A 185 17.38 -11.42 -8.76
N ASP A 186 17.40 -12.29 -9.75
CA ASP A 186 17.21 -11.92 -11.16
C ASP A 186 15.74 -11.65 -11.51
N ARG A 187 14.84 -12.40 -10.89
CA ARG A 187 13.39 -12.34 -11.15
C ARG A 187 12.65 -11.56 -10.09
N PHE A 188 13.14 -11.62 -8.86
CA PHE A 188 12.48 -11.03 -7.70
C PHE A 188 13.49 -10.35 -6.78
N VAL A 189 13.07 -9.26 -6.16
CA VAL A 189 13.67 -8.77 -4.92
C VAL A 189 12.85 -9.35 -3.78
N VAL A 190 13.50 -9.97 -2.81
CA VAL A 190 12.87 -10.55 -1.62
C VAL A 190 13.31 -9.74 -0.41
N LEU A 191 12.36 -9.21 0.36
CA LEU A 191 12.63 -8.45 1.58
C LEU A 191 11.99 -9.12 2.80
N HIS A 192 12.81 -9.49 3.77
CA HIS A 192 12.36 -10.03 5.04
C HIS A 192 12.11 -8.90 6.05
N GLN A 193 10.91 -8.82 6.59
CA GLN A 193 10.67 -8.00 7.76
C GLN A 193 11.25 -8.73 8.99
N ASP A 194 12.23 -8.12 9.66
CA ASP A 194 12.93 -8.69 10.81
C ASP A 194 12.68 -7.84 12.07
N PRO A 195 11.93 -8.36 13.08
CA PRO A 195 11.68 -7.64 14.32
C PRO A 195 12.94 -7.37 15.16
N ALA A 196 14.03 -8.07 14.89
CA ALA A 196 15.31 -7.86 15.59
C ALA A 196 16.17 -6.74 14.98
N ALA A 197 15.89 -6.35 13.73
CA ALA A 197 16.63 -5.31 13.02
C ALA A 197 16.33 -3.93 13.60
N LYS A 198 17.36 -3.22 14.05
CA LYS A 198 17.21 -1.89 14.68
C LYS A 198 17.31 -0.72 13.71
N SER A 199 17.85 -0.94 12.52
CA SER A 199 17.96 0.09 11.48
C SER A 199 16.81 -0.04 10.49
N PRO A 200 16.22 1.06 10.05
CA PRO A 200 15.25 1.01 8.94
C PRO A 200 15.98 0.67 7.62
N PHE A 201 15.21 0.14 6.68
CA PHE A 201 15.65 -0.07 5.31
C PHE A 201 14.55 0.36 4.36
N LYS A 202 14.90 1.05 3.28
CA LYS A 202 13.96 1.45 2.23
C LYS A 202 14.61 1.30 0.86
N LEU A 203 13.86 0.75 -0.08
CA LEU A 203 14.21 0.74 -1.50
C LEU A 203 12.98 1.10 -2.34
N GLY A 204 13.25 1.63 -3.52
CA GLY A 204 12.25 1.80 -4.57
C GLY A 204 12.72 1.14 -5.85
N LEU A 205 11.79 0.68 -6.67
CA LEU A 205 12.12 0.10 -7.97
C LEU A 205 11.02 0.35 -9.02
N THR A 206 11.40 0.23 -10.29
CA THR A 206 10.44 0.18 -11.39
C THR A 206 9.81 -1.22 -11.41
N ASN A 207 8.53 -1.30 -11.09
CA ASN A 207 7.75 -2.53 -11.08
C ASN A 207 6.75 -2.51 -12.24
N GLU A 208 7.17 -2.95 -13.42
CA GLU A 208 6.33 -3.01 -14.62
C GLU A 208 5.30 -4.15 -14.56
N ALA A 209 5.53 -5.14 -13.73
CA ALA A 209 4.61 -6.26 -13.55
C ALA A 209 3.32 -5.86 -12.81
N GLY A 210 3.34 -4.74 -12.08
CA GLY A 210 2.17 -4.18 -11.43
C GLY A 210 1.63 -5.01 -10.26
N TRP A 211 2.49 -5.75 -9.56
CA TRP A 211 2.09 -6.49 -8.37
C TRP A 211 3.24 -6.61 -7.35
N ALA A 212 2.88 -6.86 -6.10
CA ALA A 212 3.78 -7.33 -5.05
C ALA A 212 3.02 -8.26 -4.11
N ALA A 213 3.73 -9.16 -3.43
CA ALA A 213 3.13 -10.12 -2.51
C ALA A 213 3.85 -10.12 -1.16
N TYR A 214 3.09 -10.30 -0.07
CA TYR A 214 3.62 -10.41 1.29
C TYR A 214 3.15 -11.69 1.95
N PHE A 215 4.06 -12.59 2.25
CA PHE A 215 3.80 -13.86 2.91
C PHE A 215 3.95 -13.71 4.41
N ASN A 216 2.89 -13.97 5.16
CA ASN A 216 2.90 -13.93 6.61
C ASN A 216 1.77 -14.81 7.18
N LYS A 217 1.95 -15.41 8.35
CA LYS A 217 0.90 -16.11 9.10
C LYS A 217 0.13 -17.14 8.28
N HIS A 218 0.83 -17.92 7.47
CA HIS A 218 0.26 -18.93 6.56
C HIS A 218 -0.73 -18.38 5.53
N SER A 219 -0.54 -17.16 5.12
CA SER A 219 -1.29 -16.53 4.01
C SER A 219 -0.38 -15.65 3.17
N ALA A 220 -0.82 -15.33 1.95
CA ALA A 220 -0.19 -14.32 1.13
C ALA A 220 -1.17 -13.17 0.88
N PHE A 221 -0.74 -11.95 1.14
CA PHE A 221 -1.39 -10.73 0.68
C PHE A 221 -0.79 -10.38 -0.69
N VAL A 222 -1.63 -10.26 -1.70
CA VAL A 222 -1.22 -9.88 -3.06
C VAL A 222 -1.84 -8.52 -3.37
N LYS A 223 -0.99 -7.54 -3.67
CA LYS A 223 -1.38 -6.20 -4.11
C LYS A 223 -1.10 -6.08 -5.60
N ARG A 224 -2.07 -5.57 -6.38
CA ARG A 224 -1.91 -5.21 -7.79
C ARG A 224 -2.18 -3.73 -7.99
N PHE A 225 -1.46 -3.13 -8.92
CA PHE A 225 -1.53 -1.69 -9.22
C PHE A 225 -1.08 -1.44 -10.66
N PRO A 226 -1.53 -0.34 -11.29
CA PRO A 226 -1.18 -0.04 -12.68
C PRO A 226 0.27 0.45 -12.79
N PHE A 227 0.92 0.05 -13.87
CA PHE A 227 2.11 0.68 -14.41
C PHE A 227 1.77 1.29 -15.78
N VAL A 228 2.14 2.55 -16.02
CA VAL A 228 1.88 3.25 -17.29
C VAL A 228 3.21 3.49 -17.98
N PRO A 229 3.52 2.75 -19.06
CA PRO A 229 4.77 2.92 -19.78
C PRO A 229 4.96 4.33 -20.34
N GLY A 230 6.19 4.84 -20.26
CA GLY A 230 6.55 6.16 -20.80
C GLY A 230 6.19 7.35 -19.92
N GLU A 231 5.50 7.14 -18.81
CA GLU A 231 5.19 8.19 -17.85
C GLU A 231 6.36 8.44 -16.88
N THR A 232 6.33 9.62 -16.27
CA THR A 232 7.34 10.00 -15.27
C THR A 232 6.83 9.66 -13.87
N TYR A 233 7.59 8.87 -13.15
CA TYR A 233 7.32 8.53 -11.75
C TYR A 233 8.23 9.31 -10.79
N PRO A 234 7.87 9.41 -9.49
CA PRO A 234 8.74 9.99 -8.46
C PRO A 234 10.07 9.23 -8.30
N ASP A 235 10.94 9.76 -7.47
CA ASP A 235 12.10 9.09 -6.88
C ASP A 235 12.96 8.30 -7.90
N PHE A 236 13.34 9.00 -9.00
CA PHE A 236 14.12 8.50 -10.14
C PHE A 236 13.37 7.51 -11.05
N GLY A 237 12.05 7.49 -11.03
CA GLY A 237 11.22 6.68 -11.91
C GLY A 237 10.71 5.39 -11.28
N VAL A 238 10.63 5.33 -9.96
CA VAL A 238 10.07 4.18 -9.23
C VAL A 238 8.55 4.34 -9.05
N ASN A 239 7.81 3.27 -9.26
CA ASN A 239 6.36 3.19 -9.03
C ASN A 239 6.00 2.26 -7.87
N TYR A 240 7.00 1.64 -7.26
CA TYR A 240 6.88 0.80 -6.09
C TYR A 240 8.01 1.07 -5.12
N GLU A 241 7.68 1.29 -3.85
CA GLU A 241 8.63 1.44 -2.76
C GLU A 241 8.29 0.48 -1.64
N THR A 242 9.30 0.08 -0.89
CA THR A 242 9.11 -0.68 0.34
C THR A 242 9.99 -0.12 1.44
N TYR A 243 9.42 0.01 2.63
CA TYR A 243 10.10 0.44 3.85
C TYR A 243 9.91 -0.62 4.92
N THR A 244 10.95 -0.90 5.72
CA THR A 244 10.81 -1.79 6.87
C THR A 244 11.53 -1.26 8.10
N ALA A 245 10.88 -1.42 9.24
CA ALA A 245 11.40 -1.20 10.58
C ALA A 245 11.23 -2.45 11.43
N ASP A 246 11.60 -2.42 12.70
CA ASP A 246 11.50 -3.57 13.60
C ASP A 246 10.06 -4.03 13.88
N PHE A 247 9.04 -3.22 13.64
CA PHE A 247 7.64 -3.54 13.95
C PHE A 247 6.73 -3.71 12.72
N MET A 248 7.20 -3.36 11.51
CA MET A 248 6.34 -3.36 10.31
C MET A 248 7.15 -3.37 9.01
N LEU A 249 6.43 -3.63 7.90
CA LEU A 249 6.89 -3.41 6.53
C LEU A 249 5.82 -2.61 5.77
N GLU A 250 6.22 -1.62 4.98
CA GLU A 250 5.33 -0.85 4.12
C GLU A 250 5.46 -1.32 2.67
N MET A 251 4.32 -1.63 2.06
CA MET A 251 4.15 -1.86 0.62
C MET A 251 3.56 -0.60 0.01
N GLU A 252 4.35 0.13 -0.74
CA GLU A 252 4.02 1.48 -1.19
C GLU A 252 3.90 1.53 -2.71
N THR A 253 2.80 2.06 -3.24
CA THR A 253 2.61 2.21 -4.69
C THR A 253 2.46 3.68 -5.06
N LEU A 254 2.99 4.06 -6.22
CA LEU A 254 2.98 5.43 -6.70
C LEU A 254 2.35 5.50 -8.10
N SER A 255 1.49 6.49 -8.29
CA SER A 255 1.02 6.86 -9.62
C SER A 255 2.08 7.65 -10.39
N PRO A 256 1.93 7.83 -11.71
CA PRO A 256 2.72 8.83 -12.43
C PRO A 256 2.57 10.24 -11.85
N LEU A 257 3.65 11.04 -11.94
CA LEU A 257 3.61 12.46 -11.60
C LEU A 257 2.71 13.22 -12.57
N ARG A 258 1.73 13.96 -12.04
CA ARG A 258 0.83 14.84 -12.80
C ARG A 258 0.87 16.25 -12.25
N THR A 259 0.70 17.24 -13.13
CA THR A 259 0.46 18.62 -12.70
C THR A 259 -1.05 18.86 -12.71
N LEU A 260 -1.62 19.02 -11.53
CA LEU A 260 -3.04 19.32 -11.35
C LEU A 260 -3.26 20.83 -11.29
N GLN A 261 -4.11 21.36 -12.16
CA GLN A 261 -4.63 22.71 -12.03
C GLN A 261 -5.59 22.81 -10.83
N PRO A 262 -5.89 23.99 -10.30
CA PRO A 262 -6.93 24.16 -9.31
C PRO A 262 -8.27 23.54 -9.75
N GLY A 263 -8.81 22.64 -8.93
CA GLY A 263 -10.03 21.87 -9.20
C GLY A 263 -9.82 20.55 -9.94
N GLU A 264 -8.63 20.28 -10.50
CA GLU A 264 -8.35 18.97 -11.12
C GLU A 264 -8.03 17.89 -10.10
N ALA A 265 -8.35 16.66 -10.48
CA ALA A 265 -8.12 15.44 -9.68
C ALA A 265 -7.32 14.40 -10.45
N MET A 266 -6.70 13.48 -9.71
CA MET A 266 -6.07 12.27 -10.23
C MET A 266 -6.43 11.08 -9.36
N GLU A 267 -6.39 9.89 -9.97
CA GLU A 267 -6.72 8.63 -9.30
C GLU A 267 -5.58 7.62 -9.42
N HIS A 268 -5.53 6.71 -8.44
CA HIS A 268 -4.70 5.52 -8.44
C HIS A 268 -5.48 4.38 -7.81
N VAL A 269 -5.56 3.26 -8.51
CA VAL A 269 -6.38 2.10 -8.08
C VAL A 269 -5.47 0.95 -7.72
N GLU A 270 -5.73 0.35 -6.56
CA GLU A 270 -5.12 -0.91 -6.16
C GLU A 270 -6.18 -1.99 -6.03
N SER A 271 -5.83 -3.24 -6.34
CA SER A 271 -6.61 -4.40 -5.94
C SER A 271 -5.81 -5.30 -5.01
N TRP A 272 -6.47 -5.80 -3.97
CA TRP A 272 -5.88 -6.67 -2.95
C TRP A 272 -6.56 -8.02 -2.91
N HIS A 273 -5.78 -9.06 -2.66
CA HIS A 273 -6.29 -10.41 -2.46
C HIS A 273 -5.54 -11.09 -1.29
N LEU A 274 -6.26 -11.91 -0.52
CA LEU A 274 -5.67 -12.82 0.45
C LEU A 274 -5.78 -14.26 -0.05
N ILE A 275 -4.65 -14.96 -0.01
CA ILE A 275 -4.55 -16.37 -0.36
C ILE A 275 -4.31 -17.16 0.94
N PRO A 276 -5.23 -18.06 1.31
CA PRO A 276 -5.07 -18.86 2.51
C PRO A 276 -4.07 -20.01 2.32
N ASP A 277 -3.60 -20.57 3.42
CA ASP A 277 -2.85 -21.83 3.50
C ASP A 277 -1.58 -21.84 2.61
N VAL A 278 -0.96 -20.70 2.44
CA VAL A 278 0.29 -20.55 1.68
C VAL A 278 1.36 -19.88 2.54
N SER A 279 2.59 -20.35 2.42
CA SER A 279 3.76 -19.81 3.12
C SER A 279 4.87 -19.48 2.12
N TYR A 280 5.75 -18.56 2.49
CA TYR A 280 6.96 -18.30 1.72
C TYR A 280 7.78 -19.61 1.63
N PRO A 281 8.09 -20.09 0.41
CA PRO A 281 8.70 -21.42 0.26
C PRO A 281 10.18 -21.46 0.66
N GLY A 282 10.85 -20.28 0.72
CA GLY A 282 12.32 -20.26 0.75
C GLY A 282 12.90 -20.79 -0.57
N GLY A 283 14.17 -21.22 -0.52
CA GLY A 283 14.79 -21.92 -1.65
C GLY A 283 15.12 -21.06 -2.86
N SER A 284 14.89 -21.60 -4.05
CA SER A 284 15.24 -20.95 -5.31
C SER A 284 14.14 -20.02 -5.83
N GLU A 285 14.49 -19.17 -6.81
CA GLU A 285 13.49 -18.37 -7.51
C GLU A 285 12.48 -19.21 -8.30
N ASP A 286 12.82 -20.45 -8.66
CA ASP A 286 11.90 -21.38 -9.32
C ASP A 286 10.85 -21.92 -8.35
N ASP A 287 11.25 -22.26 -7.11
CA ASP A 287 10.32 -22.65 -6.05
C ASP A 287 9.35 -21.51 -5.74
N LEU A 288 9.88 -20.30 -5.64
CA LEU A 288 9.08 -19.10 -5.41
C LEU A 288 8.12 -18.82 -6.57
N ALA A 289 8.58 -18.94 -7.81
CA ALA A 289 7.75 -18.77 -8.99
C ALA A 289 6.61 -19.79 -9.06
N ALA A 290 6.86 -21.05 -8.71
CA ALA A 290 5.83 -22.07 -8.63
C ALA A 290 4.74 -21.69 -7.64
N VAL A 291 5.08 -21.28 -6.41
CA VAL A 291 4.10 -20.86 -5.40
C VAL A 291 3.32 -19.62 -5.86
N LEU A 292 3.98 -18.63 -6.46
CA LEU A 292 3.33 -17.43 -6.96
C LEU A 292 2.32 -17.76 -8.08
N THR A 293 2.67 -18.67 -8.98
CA THR A 293 1.78 -19.08 -10.09
C THR A 293 0.66 -19.99 -9.60
N ASP A 294 1.00 -21.06 -8.89
CA ASP A 294 0.06 -22.14 -8.58
C ASP A 294 -0.89 -21.79 -7.43
N CYS A 295 -0.39 -21.07 -6.42
CA CYS A 295 -1.15 -20.72 -5.23
C CYS A 295 -1.67 -19.28 -5.26
N CYS A 296 -0.85 -18.32 -5.69
CA CYS A 296 -1.23 -16.91 -5.68
C CYS A 296 -1.87 -16.45 -7.00
N HIS A 297 -1.95 -17.32 -8.00
CA HIS A 297 -2.56 -17.06 -9.31
C HIS A 297 -1.96 -15.82 -10.01
N ILE A 298 -0.64 -15.66 -9.88
CA ILE A 298 0.11 -14.57 -10.53
C ILE A 298 0.65 -15.10 -11.86
N ASP A 299 0.24 -14.48 -12.96
CA ASP A 299 0.81 -14.77 -14.27
C ASP A 299 2.20 -14.14 -14.41
N LEU A 300 3.24 -14.96 -14.33
CA LEU A 300 4.64 -14.53 -14.48
C LEU A 300 5.10 -14.45 -15.95
N SER A 301 4.26 -14.81 -16.92
CA SER A 301 4.58 -14.77 -18.35
C SER A 301 4.36 -13.37 -18.97
N GLN A 302 3.53 -12.54 -18.35
CA GLN A 302 3.16 -11.23 -18.85
C GLN A 302 4.06 -10.13 -18.27
N PRO A 303 4.67 -9.24 -19.08
CA PRO A 303 5.07 -7.92 -18.60
C PRO A 303 3.80 -7.11 -18.34
N GLY A 304 3.61 -6.61 -17.14
CA GLY A 304 2.55 -5.76 -16.63
C GLY A 304 1.27 -5.65 -17.45
N GLN A 305 0.16 -6.17 -16.94
CA GLN A 305 -1.14 -5.88 -17.53
C GLN A 305 -1.58 -4.45 -17.18
N VAL A 306 -1.90 -3.68 -18.20
CA VAL A 306 -2.72 -2.46 -18.06
C VAL A 306 -4.13 -2.95 -17.69
N ILE A 307 -4.57 -2.68 -16.46
CA ILE A 307 -5.95 -2.90 -16.00
C ILE A 307 -6.83 -1.77 -16.55
#